data_253aefd6a34cd87e5408a6513bfc4725
#
_entry.id   253aefd6a34cd87e5408a6513bfc4725
#
_cell.length_a   1.000
_cell.length_b   1.000
_cell.length_c   1.000
_cell.angle_alpha   90.00
_cell.angle_beta   90.00
_cell.angle_gamma   90.00
#
_symmetry.space_group_name_H-M   'P 1'
#
loop_
_entity.id
_entity.type
_entity.pdbx_description
1 polymer ?
#
loop_
_entity_poly.entity_id
_entity_poly.type
_entity_poly.pdbx_seq_one_letter_code
_entity_poly.pdbx_strand_id
1 'polypeptide(L)'
;MRNPSKLSALIQKNADIEVVRGDLVKGEGLRDALHGIHSAYYLVHSLGGKSIFKNTEFAEMDKRAAKNFIAAANAEGLKRVIYLGGLGEVGKNLSEHLKSRAEVAEILSSGKPYPTILRAAVIIGAGGASFEMLRYLVERLFIMLCPKWIDTRIQPIAVRDVLAYLVGCLLNPETAGKRFDVGGPEILTYREMMDQYADARGITRRIIFRVPVLTPRLVAYLVDLVTPVPSGIAHPLIEGLKNEVVCLDHSIDQFVPIVKTPFKEAVKIAVSEEKEGPGIAGF
;
A
#
# COMPACT_ATOMS: atom_id res chain seq x y z
N MET A 1 -4.05 12.72 -13.71
CA MET A 1 -4.70 11.37 -13.83
C MET A 1 -5.02 11.07 -15.27
N ARG A 2 -4.95 9.81 -15.74
CA ARG A 2 -5.22 9.43 -17.16
C ARG A 2 -6.69 9.56 -17.56
N ASN A 3 -7.59 9.26 -16.66
CA ASN A 3 -9.04 9.33 -16.93
C ASN A 3 -9.79 10.02 -15.77
N PRO A 4 -10.10 11.32 -15.89
CA PRO A 4 -10.82 12.08 -14.86
C PRO A 4 -12.24 11.59 -14.54
N SER A 5 -12.91 10.91 -15.49
CA SER A 5 -14.29 10.44 -15.28
C SER A 5 -14.43 9.33 -14.22
N LYS A 6 -13.30 8.73 -13.81
CA LYS A 6 -13.27 7.73 -12.73
C LYS A 6 -13.25 8.33 -11.33
N LEU A 7 -13.14 9.65 -11.21
CA LEU A 7 -13.20 10.31 -9.90
C LEU A 7 -14.62 10.29 -9.33
N SER A 8 -14.70 10.14 -8.01
CA SER A 8 -15.99 10.23 -7.34
C SER A 8 -16.63 11.62 -7.56
N ALA A 9 -17.95 11.67 -7.58
CA ALA A 9 -18.69 12.93 -7.72
C ALA A 9 -18.36 13.95 -6.61
N LEU A 10 -17.94 13.47 -5.43
CA LEU A 10 -17.51 14.31 -4.32
C LEU A 10 -16.24 15.09 -4.65
N ILE A 11 -15.23 14.44 -5.25
CA ILE A 11 -13.97 15.08 -5.66
C ILE A 11 -14.25 16.06 -6.80
N GLN A 12 -15.08 15.67 -7.78
CA GLN A 12 -15.39 16.52 -8.94
C GLN A 12 -16.16 17.80 -8.57
N LYS A 13 -16.92 17.79 -7.47
CA LYS A 13 -17.72 18.92 -7.00
C LYS A 13 -16.98 19.81 -5.97
N ASN A 14 -15.83 19.41 -5.49
CA ASN A 14 -15.07 20.20 -4.52
C ASN A 14 -14.27 21.28 -5.26
N ALA A 15 -14.59 22.55 -5.03
CA ALA A 15 -13.95 23.70 -5.68
C ALA A 15 -12.45 23.85 -5.33
N ASP A 16 -12.02 23.27 -4.20
CA ASP A 16 -10.64 23.31 -3.75
C ASP A 16 -9.78 22.21 -4.40
N ILE A 17 -10.37 21.33 -5.23
CA ILE A 17 -9.69 20.22 -5.89
C ILE A 17 -9.67 20.43 -7.40
N GLU A 18 -8.50 20.71 -7.93
CA GLU A 18 -8.27 20.74 -9.37
C GLU A 18 -7.83 19.37 -9.87
N VAL A 19 -8.46 18.89 -10.94
CA VAL A 19 -8.14 17.61 -11.58
C VAL A 19 -7.37 17.83 -12.87
N VAL A 20 -6.09 17.53 -12.84
CA VAL A 20 -5.19 17.68 -13.99
C VAL A 20 -4.98 16.34 -14.69
N ARG A 21 -5.04 16.35 -16.04
CA ARG A 21 -4.72 15.17 -16.85
C ARG A 21 -3.21 14.99 -16.92
N GLY A 22 -2.72 13.78 -16.68
CA GLY A 22 -1.30 13.45 -16.81
C GLY A 22 -1.05 11.94 -16.86
N ASP A 23 0.04 11.55 -17.47
CA ASP A 23 0.53 10.16 -17.52
C ASP A 23 1.98 10.10 -17.01
N LEU A 24 2.17 9.51 -15.83
CA LEU A 24 3.49 9.36 -15.21
C LEU A 24 4.44 8.50 -16.03
N VAL A 25 3.95 7.43 -16.67
CA VAL A 25 4.80 6.50 -17.45
C VAL A 25 5.28 7.16 -18.73
N LYS A 26 4.44 7.97 -19.37
CA LYS A 26 4.80 8.72 -20.57
C LYS A 26 5.47 10.06 -20.28
N GLY A 27 5.29 10.60 -19.08
CA GLY A 27 5.76 11.94 -18.69
C GLY A 27 4.87 13.09 -19.19
N GLU A 28 3.70 12.78 -19.75
CA GLU A 28 2.79 13.77 -20.32
C GLU A 28 2.02 14.55 -19.23
N GLY A 29 1.93 15.88 -19.35
CA GLY A 29 1.16 16.76 -18.48
C GLY A 29 1.69 16.89 -17.04
N LEU A 30 2.91 16.38 -16.74
CA LEU A 30 3.43 16.40 -15.38
C LEU A 30 3.92 17.79 -14.97
N ARG A 31 4.55 18.53 -15.87
CA ARG A 31 5.01 19.88 -15.58
C ARG A 31 3.84 20.82 -15.31
N ASP A 32 2.80 20.74 -16.12
CA ASP A 32 1.58 21.54 -15.93
C ASP A 32 0.92 21.22 -14.59
N ALA A 33 0.84 19.90 -14.24
CA ALA A 33 0.26 19.46 -12.99
C ALA A 33 1.08 19.86 -11.74
N LEU A 34 2.38 20.13 -11.89
CA LEU A 34 3.27 20.51 -10.79
C LEU A 34 3.62 22.02 -10.78
N HIS A 35 3.17 22.75 -11.78
CA HIS A 35 3.43 24.19 -11.87
C HIS A 35 2.80 24.94 -10.70
N GLY A 36 3.61 25.72 -9.97
CA GLY A 36 3.17 26.47 -8.79
C GLY A 36 2.87 25.62 -7.55
N ILE A 37 3.07 24.29 -7.61
CA ILE A 37 2.81 23.40 -6.48
C ILE A 37 4.00 23.41 -5.50
N HIS A 38 3.71 23.56 -4.21
CA HIS A 38 4.71 23.51 -3.15
C HIS A 38 5.05 22.07 -2.74
N SER A 39 4.04 21.22 -2.58
CA SER A 39 4.18 19.87 -2.02
C SER A 39 3.39 18.85 -2.81
N ALA A 40 3.91 17.63 -2.95
CA ALA A 40 3.23 16.55 -3.62
C ALA A 40 3.32 15.23 -2.82
N TYR A 41 2.22 14.49 -2.81
CA TYR A 41 2.22 13.09 -2.43
C TYR A 41 2.45 12.21 -3.65
N TYR A 42 3.44 11.32 -3.58
CA TYR A 42 3.65 10.30 -4.57
C TYR A 42 3.05 8.97 -4.07
N LEU A 43 1.82 8.67 -4.49
CA LEU A 43 1.04 7.49 -4.02
C LEU A 43 0.74 6.53 -5.17
N VAL A 44 1.52 6.57 -6.24
CA VAL A 44 1.27 5.82 -7.47
C VAL A 44 2.10 4.55 -7.52
N HIS A 45 1.47 3.48 -7.99
CA HIS A 45 2.13 2.24 -8.37
C HIS A 45 1.42 1.59 -9.57
N SER A 46 2.13 0.72 -10.28
CA SER A 46 1.62 0.08 -11.52
C SER A 46 0.94 -1.27 -11.28
N LEU A 47 0.74 -1.71 -10.04
CA LEU A 47 -0.02 -2.93 -9.75
C LEU A 47 -1.48 -2.77 -10.16
N GLY A 48 -2.08 -3.81 -10.80
CA GLY A 48 -3.52 -3.85 -11.06
C GLY A 48 -3.94 -3.75 -12.52
N GLY A 49 -3.03 -3.75 -13.47
CA GLY A 49 -3.41 -3.91 -14.89
C GLY A 49 -4.01 -5.30 -15.15
N LYS A 50 -5.03 -5.38 -16.02
CA LYS A 50 -5.63 -6.67 -16.49
C LYS A 50 -4.66 -7.51 -17.34
N SER A 51 -3.41 -7.20 -17.32
CA SER A 51 -2.41 -7.81 -18.19
C SER A 51 -1.70 -8.95 -17.48
N ILE A 52 -1.53 -10.04 -18.20
CA ILE A 52 -0.66 -11.18 -17.93
C ILE A 52 0.82 -10.76 -18.01
N PHE A 53 1.11 -9.47 -17.76
CA PHE A 53 2.47 -8.93 -17.79
C PHE A 53 3.32 -9.56 -16.69
N LYS A 54 4.53 -9.92 -17.04
CA LYS A 54 5.53 -10.42 -16.09
C LYS A 54 5.81 -9.33 -15.05
N ASN A 55 6.06 -9.71 -13.80
CA ASN A 55 6.38 -8.80 -12.69
C ASN A 55 7.46 -7.76 -13.03
N THR A 56 8.37 -8.07 -13.96
CA THR A 56 9.42 -7.20 -14.48
C THR A 56 8.89 -5.96 -15.21
N GLU A 57 7.75 -6.06 -15.93
CA GLU A 57 7.17 -4.91 -16.66
C GLU A 57 6.57 -3.87 -15.72
N PHE A 58 5.94 -4.29 -14.61
CA PHE A 58 5.43 -3.37 -13.61
C PHE A 58 6.55 -2.59 -12.92
N ALA A 59 7.66 -3.28 -12.59
CA ALA A 59 8.83 -2.64 -11.98
C ALA A 59 9.43 -1.58 -12.92
N GLU A 60 9.55 -1.85 -14.20
CA GLU A 60 10.05 -0.88 -15.18
C GLU A 60 9.08 0.30 -15.39
N MET A 61 7.76 0.06 -15.35
CA MET A 61 6.77 1.14 -15.40
C MET A 61 6.87 2.04 -14.16
N ASP A 62 7.00 1.47 -12.96
CA ASP A 62 7.16 2.21 -11.72
C ASP A 62 8.45 3.04 -11.72
N LYS A 63 9.58 2.47 -12.17
CA LYS A 63 10.84 3.19 -12.34
C LYS A 63 10.71 4.38 -13.30
N ARG A 64 10.08 4.16 -14.46
CA ARG A 64 9.86 5.21 -15.45
C ARG A 64 8.96 6.32 -14.89
N ALA A 65 7.88 5.94 -14.22
CA ALA A 65 6.96 6.88 -13.59
C ALA A 65 7.66 7.74 -12.53
N ALA A 66 8.49 7.13 -11.67
CA ALA A 66 9.26 7.84 -10.66
C ALA A 66 10.32 8.80 -11.27
N LYS A 67 11.04 8.35 -12.32
CA LYS A 67 12.00 9.20 -13.04
C LYS A 67 11.33 10.41 -13.68
N ASN A 68 10.21 10.20 -14.37
CA ASN A 68 9.48 11.30 -15.00
C ASN A 68 8.93 12.28 -13.96
N PHE A 69 8.37 11.76 -12.85
CA PHE A 69 7.88 12.60 -11.76
C PHE A 69 8.97 13.44 -11.15
N ILE A 70 10.12 12.86 -10.75
CA ILE A 70 11.18 13.63 -10.07
C ILE A 70 11.84 14.63 -11.02
N ALA A 71 11.94 14.31 -12.32
CA ALA A 71 12.42 15.25 -13.33
C ALA A 71 11.49 16.46 -13.46
N ALA A 72 10.17 16.25 -13.51
CA ALA A 72 9.19 17.32 -13.55
C ALA A 72 9.18 18.12 -12.24
N ALA A 73 9.25 17.46 -11.08
CA ALA A 73 9.32 18.08 -9.77
C ALA A 73 10.55 19.02 -9.62
N ASN A 74 11.71 18.56 -10.11
CA ASN A 74 12.92 19.38 -10.16
C ASN A 74 12.76 20.62 -11.07
N ALA A 75 12.19 20.42 -12.26
CA ALA A 75 12.01 21.50 -13.25
C ALA A 75 11.05 22.58 -12.75
N GLU A 76 9.98 22.21 -12.04
CA GLU A 76 8.99 23.15 -11.49
C GLU A 76 9.37 23.66 -10.08
N GLY A 77 10.51 23.24 -9.54
CA GLY A 77 11.02 23.73 -8.26
C GLY A 77 10.19 23.32 -7.05
N LEU A 78 9.57 22.13 -7.11
CA LEU A 78 8.79 21.55 -6.01
C LEU A 78 9.62 21.55 -4.72
N LYS A 79 9.02 21.88 -3.59
CA LYS A 79 9.73 22.00 -2.30
C LYS A 79 9.62 20.75 -1.42
N ARG A 80 8.57 19.95 -1.61
CA ARG A 80 8.25 18.84 -0.73
C ARG A 80 7.70 17.65 -1.53
N VAL A 81 8.23 16.46 -1.28
CA VAL A 81 7.66 15.20 -1.76
C VAL A 81 7.46 14.26 -0.57
N ILE A 82 6.32 13.60 -0.50
CA ILE A 82 6.03 12.55 0.48
C ILE A 82 5.65 11.30 -0.29
N TYR A 83 6.40 10.23 -0.08
CA TYR A 83 6.22 8.95 -0.74
C TYR A 83 5.75 7.89 0.27
N LEU A 84 4.69 7.17 -0.08
CA LEU A 84 4.25 5.98 0.64
C LEU A 84 4.72 4.74 -0.12
N GLY A 85 5.72 4.07 0.41
CA GLY A 85 6.31 2.84 -0.13
C GLY A 85 6.00 1.61 0.70
N GLY A 86 6.58 0.47 0.29
CA GLY A 86 6.48 -0.80 1.03
C GLY A 86 7.57 -0.94 2.07
N LEU A 87 7.20 -1.55 3.21
CA LEU A 87 8.14 -1.97 4.24
C LEU A 87 8.79 -3.29 3.83
N GLY A 88 10.08 -3.42 4.02
CA GLY A 88 10.88 -4.62 3.79
C GLY A 88 12.36 -4.29 3.95
N GLU A 89 13.12 -5.20 4.53
CA GLU A 89 14.57 -5.05 4.56
C GLU A 89 15.16 -5.16 3.16
N VAL A 90 16.14 -4.32 2.86
CA VAL A 90 16.95 -4.41 1.64
C VAL A 90 17.82 -5.66 1.74
N GLY A 91 17.38 -6.77 1.14
CA GLY A 91 18.09 -8.06 1.20
C GLY A 91 17.94 -8.89 -0.06
N LYS A 92 18.73 -9.95 -0.17
CA LYS A 92 18.82 -10.79 -1.37
C LYS A 92 17.53 -11.56 -1.74
N ASN A 93 16.56 -11.65 -0.82
CA ASN A 93 15.36 -12.49 -0.97
C ASN A 93 14.04 -11.70 -0.97
N LEU A 94 14.05 -10.38 -1.22
CA LEU A 94 12.83 -9.61 -1.34
C LEU A 94 11.98 -10.05 -2.55
N SER A 95 10.67 -10.03 -2.39
CA SER A 95 9.75 -10.17 -3.53
C SER A 95 9.99 -9.04 -4.55
N GLU A 96 9.73 -9.31 -5.83
CA GLU A 96 9.92 -8.32 -6.90
C GLU A 96 9.12 -7.03 -6.64
N HIS A 97 7.94 -7.16 -6.02
CA HIS A 97 7.14 -6.03 -5.62
C HIS A 97 7.84 -5.13 -4.58
N LEU A 98 8.41 -5.71 -3.51
CA LEU A 98 9.14 -4.94 -2.49
C LEU A 98 10.41 -4.32 -3.05
N LYS A 99 11.13 -5.02 -3.95
CA LYS A 99 12.28 -4.45 -4.67
C LYS A 99 11.88 -3.22 -5.49
N SER A 100 10.78 -3.30 -6.25
CA SER A 100 10.28 -2.16 -7.03
C SER A 100 9.96 -0.96 -6.13
N ARG A 101 9.33 -1.18 -4.94
CA ARG A 101 9.08 -0.09 -3.98
C ARG A 101 10.35 0.57 -3.47
N ALA A 102 11.38 -0.23 -3.18
CA ALA A 102 12.68 0.28 -2.75
C ALA A 102 13.38 1.09 -3.87
N GLU A 103 13.36 0.58 -5.11
CA GLU A 103 13.93 1.28 -6.26
C GLU A 103 13.23 2.62 -6.54
N VAL A 104 11.91 2.68 -6.43
CA VAL A 104 11.15 3.95 -6.54
C VAL A 104 11.61 4.93 -5.46
N ALA A 105 11.79 4.48 -4.22
CA ALA A 105 12.30 5.33 -3.14
C ALA A 105 13.68 5.92 -3.46
N GLU A 106 14.60 5.11 -4.00
CA GLU A 106 15.95 5.56 -4.40
C GLU A 106 15.88 6.56 -5.57
N ILE A 107 15.03 6.30 -6.58
CA ILE A 107 14.86 7.23 -7.71
C ILE A 107 14.31 8.58 -7.23
N LEU A 108 13.28 8.59 -6.36
CA LEU A 108 12.75 9.82 -5.81
C LEU A 108 13.79 10.58 -4.96
N SER A 109 14.68 9.83 -4.28
CA SER A 109 15.74 10.40 -3.45
C SER A 109 16.93 10.96 -4.26
N SER A 110 17.04 10.64 -5.56
CA SER A 110 18.11 11.13 -6.43
C SER A 110 17.92 12.59 -6.89
N GLY A 111 16.72 13.16 -6.67
CA GLY A 111 16.37 14.53 -7.06
C GLY A 111 16.27 15.49 -5.88
N LYS A 112 15.84 16.71 -6.18
CA LYS A 112 15.42 17.70 -5.18
C LYS A 112 13.95 18.05 -5.45
N PRO A 113 13.11 18.21 -4.41
CA PRO A 113 13.41 18.08 -2.98
C PRO A 113 13.61 16.63 -2.56
N TYR A 114 14.44 16.41 -1.56
CA TYR A 114 14.59 15.08 -0.97
C TYR A 114 13.25 14.63 -0.35
N PRO A 115 12.73 13.44 -0.71
CA PRO A 115 11.42 13.01 -0.25
C PRO A 115 11.43 12.59 1.24
N THR A 116 10.29 12.80 1.91
CA THR A 116 9.95 12.01 3.09
C THR A 116 9.44 10.66 2.61
N ILE A 117 10.03 9.57 3.07
CA ILE A 117 9.67 8.21 2.67
C ILE A 117 9.02 7.52 3.86
N LEU A 118 7.75 7.16 3.73
CA LEU A 118 7.02 6.30 4.67
C LEU A 118 6.96 4.89 4.11
N ARG A 119 7.40 3.88 4.88
CA ARG A 119 7.37 2.48 4.49
C ARG A 119 6.33 1.74 5.35
N ALA A 120 5.26 1.27 4.73
CA ALA A 120 4.20 0.51 5.40
C ALA A 120 4.21 -0.96 4.97
N ALA A 121 3.84 -1.86 5.89
CA ALA A 121 3.59 -3.26 5.58
C ALA A 121 2.17 -3.43 4.97
N VAL A 122 1.28 -4.12 5.67
CA VAL A 122 -0.10 -4.33 5.25
C VAL A 122 -0.98 -3.22 5.80
N ILE A 123 -1.64 -2.48 4.92
CA ILE A 123 -2.57 -1.42 5.29
C ILE A 123 -3.98 -2.00 5.37
N ILE A 124 -4.66 -1.77 6.50
CA ILE A 124 -6.01 -2.23 6.80
C ILE A 124 -6.99 -1.09 6.59
N GLY A 125 -7.87 -1.23 5.60
CA GLY A 125 -8.88 -0.23 5.26
C GLY A 125 -9.82 -0.74 4.17
N ALA A 126 -11.02 -0.19 4.10
CA ALA A 126 -12.04 -0.55 3.14
C ALA A 126 -11.54 -0.38 1.69
N GLY A 127 -11.80 -1.38 0.84
CA GLY A 127 -11.36 -1.40 -0.56
C GLY A 127 -9.86 -1.61 -0.78
N GLY A 128 -9.04 -1.72 0.28
CA GLY A 128 -7.62 -2.03 0.17
C GLY A 128 -7.39 -3.50 -0.21
N ALA A 129 -6.64 -3.79 -1.28
CA ALA A 129 -6.49 -5.13 -1.83
C ALA A 129 -6.02 -6.18 -0.79
N SER A 130 -5.09 -5.81 0.10
CA SER A 130 -4.61 -6.70 1.17
C SER A 130 -5.70 -7.01 2.20
N PHE A 131 -6.53 -6.01 2.54
CA PHE A 131 -7.65 -6.18 3.45
C PHE A 131 -8.76 -7.02 2.80
N GLU A 132 -9.11 -6.74 1.54
CA GLU A 132 -10.09 -7.52 0.79
C GLU A 132 -9.68 -8.99 0.66
N MET A 133 -8.42 -9.25 0.37
CA MET A 133 -7.90 -10.62 0.31
C MET A 133 -8.06 -11.35 1.65
N LEU A 134 -7.66 -10.72 2.76
CA LEU A 134 -7.85 -11.26 4.11
C LEU A 134 -9.32 -11.55 4.40
N ARG A 135 -10.19 -10.57 4.14
CA ARG A 135 -11.63 -10.67 4.34
C ARG A 135 -12.25 -11.84 3.60
N TYR A 136 -12.08 -11.90 2.28
CA TYR A 136 -12.69 -12.95 1.48
C TYR A 136 -12.18 -14.34 1.84
N LEU A 137 -10.90 -14.49 2.15
CA LEU A 137 -10.36 -15.77 2.63
C LEU A 137 -11.04 -16.20 3.93
N VAL A 138 -11.16 -15.30 4.90
CA VAL A 138 -11.77 -15.64 6.19
C VAL A 138 -13.29 -15.82 6.08
N GLU A 139 -14.01 -15.03 5.30
CA GLU A 139 -15.46 -15.11 5.20
C GLU A 139 -15.94 -16.31 4.34
N ARG A 140 -15.19 -16.70 3.32
CA ARG A 140 -15.60 -17.74 2.36
C ARG A 140 -15.06 -19.12 2.65
N LEU A 141 -13.90 -19.23 3.33
CA LEU A 141 -13.27 -20.52 3.60
C LEU A 141 -13.35 -20.87 5.07
N PHE A 142 -14.05 -21.97 5.41
CA PHE A 142 -14.07 -22.50 6.77
C PHE A 142 -12.80 -23.31 7.09
N ILE A 143 -12.29 -24.04 6.10
CA ILE A 143 -11.05 -24.83 6.19
C ILE A 143 -10.06 -24.27 5.17
N MET A 144 -8.84 -24.02 5.59
CA MET A 144 -7.78 -23.49 4.74
C MET A 144 -6.51 -24.36 4.80
N LEU A 145 -5.97 -24.68 3.61
CA LEU A 145 -4.66 -25.27 3.46
C LEU A 145 -3.66 -24.14 3.19
N CYS A 146 -2.76 -23.90 4.12
CA CYS A 146 -1.85 -22.77 4.06
C CYS A 146 -0.39 -23.23 4.07
N PRO A 147 0.50 -22.52 3.35
CA PRO A 147 1.94 -22.80 3.40
C PRO A 147 2.55 -22.35 4.73
N LYS A 148 3.78 -22.81 5.02
CA LYS A 148 4.49 -22.47 6.27
C LYS A 148 4.67 -20.97 6.50
N TRP A 149 4.82 -20.17 5.44
CA TRP A 149 5.04 -18.74 5.54
C TRP A 149 3.80 -17.93 5.99
N ILE A 150 2.65 -18.58 6.24
CA ILE A 150 1.50 -17.94 6.89
C ILE A 150 1.82 -17.45 8.31
N ASP A 151 2.89 -17.99 8.91
CA ASP A 151 3.38 -17.60 10.22
C ASP A 151 4.51 -16.55 10.16
N THR A 152 4.80 -15.97 8.98
CA THR A 152 5.73 -14.85 8.85
C THR A 152 5.17 -13.62 9.56
N ARG A 153 6.03 -12.88 10.25
CA ARG A 153 5.66 -11.73 11.07
C ARG A 153 5.44 -10.49 10.20
N ILE A 154 4.34 -9.80 10.47
CA ILE A 154 3.90 -8.61 9.76
C ILE A 154 3.45 -7.59 10.80
N GLN A 155 3.70 -6.31 10.56
CA GLN A 155 3.18 -5.23 11.41
C GLN A 155 2.12 -4.43 10.64
N PRO A 156 0.83 -4.87 10.64
CA PRO A 156 -0.25 -4.21 9.92
C PRO A 156 -0.53 -2.83 10.52
N ILE A 157 -1.03 -1.91 9.71
CA ILE A 157 -1.37 -0.55 10.12
C ILE A 157 -2.76 -0.16 9.59
N ALA A 158 -3.55 0.55 10.39
CA ALA A 158 -4.83 1.10 9.96
C ALA A 158 -4.63 2.19 8.89
N VAL A 159 -5.49 2.26 7.87
CA VAL A 159 -5.43 3.30 6.84
C VAL A 159 -5.53 4.70 7.43
N ARG A 160 -6.35 4.89 8.46
CA ARG A 160 -6.47 6.17 9.18
C ARG A 160 -5.16 6.64 9.81
N ASP A 161 -4.36 5.71 10.32
CA ASP A 161 -3.06 6.00 10.93
C ASP A 161 -2.04 6.38 9.84
N VAL A 162 -2.09 5.70 8.68
CA VAL A 162 -1.28 6.06 7.50
C VAL A 162 -1.62 7.49 7.05
N LEU A 163 -2.92 7.83 6.98
CA LEU A 163 -3.35 9.18 6.62
C LEU A 163 -2.87 10.22 7.63
N ALA A 164 -2.93 9.90 8.94
CA ALA A 164 -2.41 10.78 9.99
C ALA A 164 -0.90 11.03 9.84
N TYR A 165 -0.11 9.98 9.53
CA TYR A 165 1.31 10.13 9.24
C TYR A 165 1.58 10.95 7.97
N LEU A 166 0.82 10.72 6.89
CA LEU A 166 0.95 11.48 5.65
C LEU A 166 0.71 12.98 5.88
N VAL A 167 -0.38 13.32 6.57
CA VAL A 167 -0.71 14.71 6.91
C VAL A 167 0.31 15.29 7.89
N GLY A 168 0.67 14.56 8.95
CA GLY A 168 1.65 15.01 9.93
C GLY A 168 3.03 15.27 9.30
N CYS A 169 3.47 14.41 8.38
CA CYS A 169 4.70 14.65 7.63
C CYS A 169 4.62 15.87 6.73
N LEU A 170 3.48 16.18 6.14
CA LEU A 170 3.30 17.40 5.35
C LEU A 170 3.44 18.65 6.21
N LEU A 171 2.86 18.62 7.41
CA LEU A 171 2.84 19.76 8.34
C LEU A 171 4.16 19.93 9.11
N ASN A 172 4.96 18.86 9.26
CA ASN A 172 6.24 18.93 9.95
C ASN A 172 7.44 18.93 8.96
N PRO A 173 8.09 20.09 8.74
CA PRO A 173 9.20 20.20 7.81
C PRO A 173 10.44 19.40 8.23
N GLU A 174 10.59 19.05 9.52
CA GLU A 174 11.73 18.28 10.01
C GLU A 174 11.73 16.83 9.49
N THR A 175 10.62 16.35 8.94
CA THR A 175 10.51 15.04 8.29
C THR A 175 11.07 15.02 6.86
N ALA A 176 11.45 16.18 6.30
CA ALA A 176 11.99 16.28 4.95
C ALA A 176 13.29 15.49 4.79
N GLY A 177 13.41 14.75 3.69
CA GLY A 177 14.59 13.96 3.39
C GLY A 177 14.81 12.75 4.29
N LYS A 178 13.87 12.45 5.18
CA LYS A 178 13.96 11.31 6.11
C LYS A 178 13.16 10.11 5.63
N ARG A 179 13.55 8.94 6.11
CA ARG A 179 12.92 7.66 5.82
C ARG A 179 12.43 7.05 7.12
N PHE A 180 11.17 6.63 7.18
CA PHE A 180 10.51 6.13 8.37
C PHE A 180 9.75 4.84 8.08
N ASP A 181 9.72 3.93 9.05
CA ASP A 181 8.80 2.80 9.06
C ASP A 181 7.51 3.20 9.77
N VAL A 182 6.36 2.81 9.19
CA VAL A 182 5.06 3.05 9.76
C VAL A 182 4.30 1.73 9.93
N GLY A 183 3.93 1.43 11.15
CA GLY A 183 3.23 0.20 11.53
C GLY A 183 2.29 0.45 12.70
N GLY A 184 1.27 -0.39 12.81
CA GLY A 184 0.35 -0.39 13.93
C GLY A 184 1.01 -0.84 15.25
N PRO A 185 0.24 -0.95 16.32
CA PRO A 185 0.79 -1.29 17.64
C PRO A 185 1.16 -2.77 17.79
N GLU A 186 0.68 -3.65 16.88
CA GLU A 186 0.79 -5.10 16.99
C GLU A 186 1.65 -5.69 15.88
N ILE A 187 2.49 -6.66 16.24
CA ILE A 187 3.19 -7.51 15.29
C ILE A 187 2.46 -8.85 15.27
N LEU A 188 1.90 -9.21 14.12
CA LEU A 188 1.04 -10.38 13.93
C LEU A 188 1.58 -11.26 12.81
N THR A 189 1.27 -12.54 12.86
CA THR A 189 1.35 -13.43 11.69
C THR A 189 0.07 -13.28 10.85
N TYR A 190 0.11 -13.70 9.58
CA TYR A 190 -1.09 -13.67 8.75
C TYR A 190 -2.20 -14.55 9.32
N ARG A 191 -1.82 -15.68 9.98
CA ARG A 191 -2.73 -16.52 10.75
C ARG A 191 -3.44 -15.74 11.86
N GLU A 192 -2.68 -15.04 12.69
CA GLU A 192 -3.25 -14.23 13.79
C GLU A 192 -4.13 -13.11 13.27
N MET A 193 -3.78 -12.50 12.12
CA MET A 193 -4.65 -11.54 11.46
C MET A 193 -5.99 -12.17 11.04
N MET A 194 -5.98 -13.40 10.49
CA MET A 194 -7.22 -14.14 10.17
C MET A 194 -8.06 -14.43 11.41
N ASP A 195 -7.42 -14.87 12.49
CA ASP A 195 -8.11 -15.15 13.76
C ASP A 195 -8.70 -13.89 14.37
N GLN A 196 -7.94 -12.80 14.41
CA GLN A 196 -8.40 -11.51 14.91
C GLN A 196 -9.49 -10.89 14.02
N TYR A 197 -9.43 -11.10 12.69
CA TYR A 197 -10.51 -10.72 11.78
C TYR A 197 -11.81 -11.47 12.13
N ALA A 198 -11.74 -12.80 12.29
CA ALA A 198 -12.89 -13.61 12.66
C ALA A 198 -13.51 -13.16 13.99
N ASP A 199 -12.66 -12.89 15.00
CA ASP A 199 -13.08 -12.35 16.30
C ASP A 199 -13.77 -10.99 16.17
N ALA A 200 -13.19 -10.07 15.37
CA ALA A 200 -13.74 -8.73 15.15
C ALA A 200 -15.11 -8.77 14.46
N ARG A 201 -15.34 -9.79 13.62
CA ARG A 201 -16.59 -10.03 12.91
C ARG A 201 -17.61 -10.85 13.71
N GLY A 202 -17.22 -11.42 14.85
CA GLY A 202 -18.06 -12.32 15.64
C GLY A 202 -18.37 -13.65 14.92
N ILE A 203 -17.47 -14.11 14.04
CA ILE A 203 -17.59 -15.38 13.33
C ILE A 203 -16.57 -16.40 13.86
N THR A 204 -16.89 -17.69 13.70
CA THR A 204 -15.99 -18.78 14.15
C THR A 204 -14.63 -18.66 13.49
N ARG A 205 -13.53 -18.85 14.24
CA ARG A 205 -12.17 -18.91 13.69
C ARG A 205 -12.04 -20.05 12.70
N ARG A 206 -11.18 -19.87 11.72
CA ARG A 206 -10.99 -20.82 10.62
C ARG A 206 -10.06 -21.94 11.01
N ILE A 207 -10.30 -23.13 10.48
CA ILE A 207 -9.43 -24.29 10.68
C ILE A 207 -8.30 -24.18 9.63
N ILE A 208 -7.08 -23.94 10.09
CA ILE A 208 -5.93 -23.73 9.22
C ILE A 208 -4.94 -24.89 9.36
N PHE A 209 -4.78 -25.65 8.28
CA PHE A 209 -3.79 -26.73 8.19
C PHE A 209 -2.54 -26.23 7.45
N ARG A 210 -1.36 -26.46 8.04
CA ARG A 210 -0.08 -26.18 7.40
C ARG A 210 0.31 -27.28 6.44
N VAL A 211 0.54 -26.92 5.17
CA VAL A 211 0.95 -27.86 4.13
C VAL A 211 2.33 -27.45 3.62
N PRO A 212 3.35 -28.32 3.76
CA PRO A 212 4.74 -27.93 3.42
C PRO A 212 5.00 -27.76 1.93
N VAL A 213 4.15 -28.30 1.05
CA VAL A 213 4.38 -28.39 -0.40
C VAL A 213 3.64 -27.31 -1.21
N LEU A 214 2.88 -26.40 -0.58
CA LEU A 214 2.16 -25.37 -1.30
C LEU A 214 3.13 -24.28 -1.81
N THR A 215 3.24 -24.21 -3.14
CA THR A 215 3.99 -23.14 -3.79
C THR A 215 3.18 -21.83 -3.80
N PRO A 216 3.82 -20.65 -3.83
CA PRO A 216 3.10 -19.39 -3.93
C PRO A 216 2.20 -19.28 -5.15
N ARG A 217 2.59 -19.90 -6.28
CA ARG A 217 1.78 -19.92 -7.50
C ARG A 217 0.46 -20.68 -7.30
N LEU A 218 0.51 -21.83 -6.63
CA LEU A 218 -0.70 -22.61 -6.32
C LEU A 218 -1.61 -21.85 -5.35
N VAL A 219 -1.02 -21.23 -4.31
CA VAL A 219 -1.79 -20.42 -3.35
C VAL A 219 -2.43 -19.22 -4.07
N ALA A 220 -1.68 -18.53 -4.93
CA ALA A 220 -2.20 -17.41 -5.71
C ALA A 220 -3.40 -17.84 -6.59
N TYR A 221 -3.31 -18.99 -7.25
CA TYR A 221 -4.43 -19.53 -8.04
C TYR A 221 -5.67 -19.84 -7.18
N LEU A 222 -5.47 -20.40 -5.98
CA LEU A 222 -6.58 -20.67 -5.04
C LEU A 222 -7.20 -19.35 -4.54
N VAL A 223 -6.38 -18.34 -4.31
CA VAL A 223 -6.86 -17.00 -3.91
C VAL A 223 -7.66 -16.34 -5.04
N ASP A 224 -7.23 -16.45 -6.29
CA ASP A 224 -7.97 -15.95 -7.45
C ASP A 224 -9.38 -16.55 -7.56
N LEU A 225 -9.53 -17.83 -7.17
CA LEU A 225 -10.83 -18.51 -7.18
C LEU A 225 -11.77 -18.00 -6.07
N VAL A 226 -11.21 -17.61 -4.93
CA VAL A 226 -11.97 -17.29 -3.71
C VAL A 226 -12.20 -15.79 -3.56
N THR A 227 -11.32 -14.95 -4.09
CA THR A 227 -11.37 -13.49 -3.91
C THR A 227 -11.65 -12.76 -5.23
N PRO A 228 -12.32 -11.61 -5.22
CA PRO A 228 -12.48 -10.77 -6.41
C PRO A 228 -11.25 -9.89 -6.68
N VAL A 229 -10.19 -10.01 -5.89
CA VAL A 229 -8.96 -9.24 -6.07
C VAL A 229 -8.27 -9.69 -7.37
N PRO A 230 -8.00 -8.77 -8.30
CA PRO A 230 -7.36 -9.14 -9.56
C PRO A 230 -6.01 -9.85 -9.35
N SER A 231 -5.75 -10.93 -10.10
CA SER A 231 -4.52 -11.74 -9.97
C SER A 231 -3.24 -10.93 -10.10
N GLY A 232 -3.24 -9.89 -10.95
CA GLY A 232 -2.12 -8.95 -11.08
C GLY A 232 -1.80 -8.16 -9.81
N ILE A 233 -2.71 -8.14 -8.83
CA ILE A 233 -2.50 -7.54 -7.50
C ILE A 233 -2.28 -8.64 -6.46
N ALA A 234 -3.12 -9.68 -6.45
CA ALA A 234 -3.08 -10.74 -5.45
C ALA A 234 -1.73 -11.50 -5.45
N HIS A 235 -1.22 -11.85 -6.63
CA HIS A 235 0.02 -12.64 -6.74
C HIS A 235 1.25 -11.92 -6.15
N PRO A 236 1.56 -10.65 -6.48
CA PRO A 236 2.66 -9.92 -5.83
C PRO A 236 2.50 -9.78 -4.31
N LEU A 237 1.26 -9.58 -3.83
CA LEU A 237 0.99 -9.50 -2.40
C LEU A 237 1.26 -10.83 -1.70
N ILE A 238 0.82 -11.97 -2.27
CA ILE A 238 1.07 -13.32 -1.73
C ILE A 238 2.58 -13.61 -1.71
N GLU A 239 3.31 -13.25 -2.75
CA GLU A 239 4.77 -13.39 -2.77
C GLU A 239 5.43 -12.56 -1.66
N GLY A 240 4.91 -11.37 -1.40
CA GLY A 240 5.37 -10.48 -0.32
C GLY A 240 5.20 -11.07 1.07
N LEU A 241 4.18 -11.91 1.31
CA LEU A 241 3.92 -12.54 2.62
C LEU A 241 5.04 -13.49 3.10
N LYS A 242 5.97 -13.89 2.25
CA LYS A 242 7.15 -14.66 2.65
C LYS A 242 8.19 -13.84 3.39
N ASN A 243 8.19 -12.53 3.18
CA ASN A 243 9.13 -11.62 3.79
C ASN A 243 8.57 -11.12 5.12
N GLU A 244 9.41 -11.11 6.15
CA GLU A 244 9.09 -10.43 7.39
C GLU A 244 9.04 -8.93 7.13
N VAL A 245 7.94 -8.29 7.53
CA VAL A 245 7.69 -6.85 7.32
C VAL A 245 7.24 -6.22 8.64
N VAL A 246 8.24 -5.99 9.50
CA VAL A 246 8.14 -5.40 10.84
C VAL A 246 8.94 -4.11 10.86
N CYS A 247 8.43 -3.07 11.51
CA CYS A 247 9.14 -1.81 11.65
C CYS A 247 10.40 -1.99 12.50
N LEU A 248 11.52 -1.54 11.98
CA LEU A 248 12.81 -1.48 12.70
C LEU A 248 13.10 -0.07 13.19
N ASP A 249 12.54 0.94 12.53
CA ASP A 249 12.66 2.35 12.89
C ASP A 249 11.31 2.87 13.41
N HIS A 250 11.29 3.34 14.63
CA HIS A 250 10.14 3.95 15.27
C HIS A 250 10.29 5.47 15.46
N SER A 251 11.29 6.08 14.83
CA SER A 251 11.60 7.52 15.01
C SER A 251 10.48 8.44 14.52
N ILE A 252 9.60 7.96 13.61
CA ILE A 252 8.44 8.74 13.14
C ILE A 252 7.57 9.26 14.30
N ASP A 253 7.44 8.49 15.38
CA ASP A 253 6.60 8.84 16.52
C ASP A 253 7.11 10.08 17.28
N GLN A 254 8.39 10.46 17.11
CA GLN A 254 8.95 11.70 17.65
C GLN A 254 8.55 12.93 16.82
N PHE A 255 8.31 12.76 15.52
CA PHE A 255 7.95 13.84 14.60
C PHE A 255 6.44 14.00 14.41
N VAL A 256 5.73 12.87 14.44
CA VAL A 256 4.28 12.79 14.23
C VAL A 256 3.69 11.82 15.26
N PRO A 257 3.52 12.25 16.51
CA PRO A 257 2.95 11.41 17.57
C PRO A 257 1.46 11.17 17.29
N ILE A 258 1.07 9.90 17.16
CA ILE A 258 -0.32 9.47 16.99
C ILE A 258 -0.65 8.32 17.95
N VAL A 259 -1.93 8.20 18.29
CA VAL A 259 -2.45 7.00 18.97
C VAL A 259 -2.76 5.96 17.89
N LYS A 260 -1.94 4.91 17.83
CA LYS A 260 -2.06 3.86 16.81
C LYS A 260 -3.30 2.99 17.06
N THR A 261 -4.02 2.69 16.00
CA THR A 261 -5.24 1.89 16.03
C THR A 261 -4.91 0.40 16.13
N PRO A 262 -5.42 -0.35 17.14
CA PRO A 262 -5.26 -1.79 17.21
C PRO A 262 -5.88 -2.51 16.00
N PHE A 263 -5.34 -3.68 15.62
CA PHE A 263 -5.74 -4.40 14.42
C PHE A 263 -7.25 -4.74 14.40
N LYS A 264 -7.80 -5.25 15.50
CA LYS A 264 -9.23 -5.56 15.61
C LYS A 264 -10.11 -4.33 15.39
N GLU A 265 -9.69 -3.18 15.88
CA GLU A 265 -10.42 -1.92 15.70
C GLU A 265 -10.34 -1.44 14.24
N ALA A 266 -9.15 -1.53 13.63
CA ALA A 266 -8.96 -1.22 12.21
C ALA A 266 -9.88 -2.09 11.32
N VAL A 267 -10.02 -3.38 11.62
CA VAL A 267 -10.94 -4.29 10.93
C VAL A 267 -12.40 -3.84 11.08
N LYS A 268 -12.85 -3.50 12.30
CA LYS A 268 -14.23 -3.04 12.54
C LYS A 268 -14.54 -1.78 11.76
N ILE A 269 -13.62 -0.81 11.76
CA ILE A 269 -13.75 0.44 11.02
C ILE A 269 -13.86 0.13 9.51
N ALA A 270 -12.92 -0.64 8.95
CA ALA A 270 -12.92 -0.97 7.54
C ALA A 270 -14.21 -1.67 7.08
N VAL A 271 -14.74 -2.58 7.90
CA VAL A 271 -16.00 -3.26 7.62
C VAL A 271 -17.22 -2.33 7.72
N SER A 272 -17.21 -1.35 8.63
CA SER A 272 -18.31 -0.38 8.73
C SER A 272 -18.35 0.57 7.53
N GLU A 273 -17.19 1.06 7.10
CA GLU A 273 -17.05 1.95 5.94
C GLU A 273 -17.55 1.30 4.63
N GLU A 274 -17.37 -0.01 4.46
CA GLU A 274 -17.90 -0.73 3.29
C GLU A 274 -19.43 -0.77 3.24
N LYS A 275 -20.11 -0.85 4.39
CA LYS A 275 -21.57 -0.90 4.45
C LYS A 275 -22.21 0.45 4.08
N GLU A 276 -21.49 1.54 4.26
CA GLU A 276 -21.96 2.91 3.94
C GLU A 276 -21.78 3.25 2.45
N GLY A 277 -21.30 2.33 1.62
CA GLY A 277 -21.03 2.48 0.19
C GLY A 277 -19.54 2.63 -0.10
N PRO A 278 -19.14 2.54 -1.38
CA PRO A 278 -17.72 2.64 -1.70
C PRO A 278 -17.23 4.03 -1.26
N GLY A 279 -16.60 4.05 -0.11
CA GLY A 279 -15.76 5.16 0.29
C GLY A 279 -14.76 5.42 -0.85
N ILE A 280 -14.16 6.58 -0.86
CA ILE A 280 -13.29 7.20 -1.88
C ILE A 280 -12.24 6.27 -2.54
N ALA A 281 -12.14 5.00 -2.18
CA ALA A 281 -11.23 3.98 -2.70
C ALA A 281 -11.86 3.07 -3.76
N GLY A 282 -12.45 3.65 -4.80
CA GLY A 282 -12.73 2.92 -6.04
C GLY A 282 -11.45 2.90 -6.89
N PHE A 283 -10.71 1.78 -6.89
CA PHE A 283 -9.65 1.47 -7.85
C PHE A 283 -10.20 1.05 -9.19
#